data_e110a9c0544439c940312429f59150dc
#
_entry.id   e110a9c0544439c940312429f59150dc
#
_cell.length_a   1.000
_cell.length_b   1.000
_cell.length_c   1.000
_cell.angle_alpha   90.00
_cell.angle_beta   90.00
_cell.angle_gamma   90.00
#
_symmetry.space_group_name_H-M   'P 1'
#
loop_
_entity.id
_entity.type
_entity.pdbx_description
1 polymer ?
#
loop_
_entity_poly.entity_id
_entity_poly.type
_entity_poly.pdbx_seq_one_letter_code
_entity_poly.pdbx_strand_id
1 'polypeptide(L)'
;MKEKMNKIPVFYACDDNFVKYTMVSLQSMMDHASKEAQYEIHVLHTNISEEMQKKMYAMENANFSVQFDHVTEYLHSIQEKLPLRDYYSKTTYFRLFIAEMFPEIDKAIYIDSDTVVLGDFAQLYAYDVGDAFVGACR
;
A
#
# COMPACT_ATOMS: atom_id res chain seq x y z
N MET A 1 -25.21 -9.10 -15.53
CA MET A 1 -24.59 -8.11 -14.61
C MET A 1 -23.27 -8.68 -14.13
N LYS A 2 -22.16 -8.04 -14.46
CA LYS A 2 -20.90 -8.38 -13.79
C LYS A 2 -21.02 -7.82 -12.37
N GLU A 3 -21.04 -8.69 -11.36
CA GLU A 3 -20.84 -8.27 -9.98
C GLU A 3 -19.57 -7.42 -9.95
N LYS A 4 -19.68 -6.23 -9.35
CA LYS A 4 -18.57 -5.35 -9.14
C LYS A 4 -17.64 -6.06 -8.17
N MET A 5 -16.63 -6.76 -8.70
CA MET A 5 -15.63 -7.40 -7.85
C MET A 5 -15.08 -6.35 -6.90
N ASN A 6 -15.17 -6.60 -5.61
CA ASN A 6 -14.66 -5.68 -4.60
C ASN A 6 -13.16 -5.52 -4.77
N LYS A 7 -12.76 -4.32 -5.14
CA LYS A 7 -11.36 -3.95 -5.20
C LYS A 7 -10.86 -3.61 -3.81
N ILE A 8 -9.76 -4.20 -3.43
CA ILE A 8 -9.13 -4.01 -2.12
C ILE A 8 -7.85 -3.21 -2.31
N PRO A 9 -7.86 -1.91 -1.98
CA PRO A 9 -6.65 -1.10 -2.05
C PRO A 9 -5.73 -1.43 -0.88
N VAL A 10 -4.50 -1.79 -1.19
CA VAL A 10 -3.45 -2.07 -0.20
C VAL A 10 -2.26 -1.17 -0.48
N PHE A 11 -1.82 -0.44 0.53
CA PHE A 11 -0.73 0.53 0.43
C PHE A 11 0.52 0.03 1.15
N TYR A 12 1.63 0.11 0.45
CA TYR A 12 2.98 0.07 0.98
C TYR A 12 3.64 1.44 0.83
N ALA A 13 4.63 1.71 1.63
CA ALA A 13 5.54 2.83 1.43
C ALA A 13 6.97 2.33 1.60
N CYS A 14 7.81 2.50 0.60
CA CYS A 14 9.20 2.05 0.66
C CYS A 14 10.12 2.86 -0.25
N ASP A 15 11.41 2.69 -0.03
CA ASP A 15 12.48 3.14 -0.93
C ASP A 15 13.05 1.96 -1.74
N ASP A 16 14.03 2.25 -2.58
CA ASP A 16 14.66 1.25 -3.45
C ASP A 16 15.28 0.08 -2.67
N ASN A 17 15.81 0.35 -1.47
CA ASN A 17 16.43 -0.67 -0.62
C ASN A 17 15.41 -1.64 0.01
N PHE A 18 14.18 -1.17 0.21
CA PHE A 18 13.11 -1.96 0.84
C PHE A 18 12.19 -2.68 -0.14
N VAL A 19 12.29 -2.44 -1.44
CA VAL A 19 11.45 -3.11 -2.44
C VAL A 19 11.55 -4.63 -2.34
N LYS A 20 12.72 -5.18 -2.08
CA LYS A 20 12.92 -6.62 -1.90
C LYS A 20 12.08 -7.20 -0.75
N TYR A 21 11.93 -6.47 0.34
CA TYR A 21 11.08 -6.87 1.46
C TYR A 21 9.60 -6.73 1.11
N THR A 22 9.24 -5.67 0.42
CA THR A 22 7.88 -5.45 -0.09
C THR A 22 7.46 -6.59 -1.02
N MET A 23 8.35 -7.06 -1.88
CA MET A 23 8.08 -8.20 -2.77
C MET A 23 7.82 -9.49 -2.00
N VAL A 24 8.56 -9.75 -0.93
CA VAL A 24 8.34 -10.91 -0.05
C VAL A 24 7.00 -10.80 0.68
N SER A 25 6.69 -9.63 1.21
CA SER A 25 5.40 -9.35 1.83
C SER A 25 4.25 -9.56 0.84
N LEU A 26 4.35 -8.99 -0.36
CA LEU A 26 3.36 -9.15 -1.42
C LEU A 26 3.18 -10.62 -1.83
N GLN A 27 4.28 -11.37 -1.99
CA GLN A 27 4.19 -12.80 -2.32
C GLN A 27 3.44 -13.57 -1.23
N SER A 28 3.72 -13.31 0.03
CA SER A 28 3.00 -13.95 1.14
C SER A 28 1.51 -13.59 1.16
N MET A 29 1.17 -12.36 0.78
CA MET A 29 -0.24 -11.93 0.62
C MET A 29 -0.91 -12.70 -0.52
N MET A 30 -0.24 -12.84 -1.66
CA MET A 30 -0.75 -13.56 -2.82
C MET A 30 -0.99 -15.05 -2.51
N ASP A 31 -0.10 -15.67 -1.72
CA ASP A 31 -0.19 -17.08 -1.33
C ASP A 31 -1.43 -17.37 -0.47
N HIS A 32 -1.97 -16.37 0.22
CA HIS A 32 -3.12 -16.50 1.11
C HIS A 32 -4.38 -15.80 0.57
N ALA A 33 -4.32 -15.25 -0.62
CA ALA A 33 -5.40 -14.44 -1.16
C ALA A 33 -6.58 -15.26 -1.68
N SER A 34 -7.79 -14.73 -1.49
CA SER A 34 -9.00 -15.22 -2.15
C SER A 34 -8.91 -15.01 -3.67
N LYS A 35 -9.34 -16.01 -4.44
CA LYS A 35 -9.43 -15.92 -5.90
C LYS A 35 -10.60 -15.07 -6.38
N GLU A 36 -11.53 -14.74 -5.51
CA GLU A 36 -12.73 -13.97 -5.82
C GLU A 36 -12.57 -12.45 -5.63
N ALA A 37 -11.49 -12.02 -4.99
CA ALA A 37 -11.20 -10.61 -4.76
C ALA A 37 -10.19 -10.07 -5.77
N GLN A 38 -10.22 -8.75 -5.96
CA GLN A 38 -9.23 -7.98 -6.72
C GLN A 38 -8.44 -7.12 -5.75
N TYR A 39 -7.13 -7.22 -5.79
CA TYR A 39 -6.22 -6.46 -4.92
C TYR A 39 -5.48 -5.43 -5.75
N GLU A 40 -5.61 -4.17 -5.35
CA GLU A 40 -4.87 -3.05 -5.96
C GLU A 40 -3.73 -2.67 -5.02
N ILE A 41 -2.51 -3.00 -5.41
CA ILE A 41 -1.33 -2.72 -4.62
C ILE A 41 -0.76 -1.36 -5.03
N HIS A 42 -0.73 -0.44 -4.09
CA HIS A 42 -0.13 0.88 -4.24
C HIS A 42 1.20 0.93 -3.49
N VAL A 43 2.24 1.33 -4.15
CA VAL A 43 3.56 1.53 -3.55
C VAL A 43 3.90 3.02 -3.59
N LEU A 44 3.82 3.68 -2.44
CA LEU A 44 4.16 5.09 -2.30
C LEU A 44 5.67 5.24 -2.21
N HIS A 45 6.25 6.11 -3.04
CA HIS A 45 7.70 6.27 -3.11
C HIS A 45 8.13 7.63 -3.61
N THR A 46 9.43 7.92 -3.43
CA THR A 46 10.09 9.10 -4.00
C THR A 46 11.18 8.75 -5.01
N ASN A 47 11.73 7.54 -4.99
CA ASN A 47 12.94 7.21 -5.73
C ASN A 47 13.15 5.73 -6.03
N ILE A 48 12.11 4.95 -6.25
CA ILE A 48 12.29 3.54 -6.66
C ILE A 48 12.75 3.49 -8.12
N SER A 49 13.85 2.77 -8.38
CA SER A 49 14.40 2.58 -9.72
C SER A 49 13.44 1.82 -10.65
N GLU A 50 13.53 2.10 -11.94
CA GLU A 50 12.72 1.38 -12.95
C GLU A 50 12.98 -0.12 -12.95
N GLU A 51 14.23 -0.54 -12.67
CA GLU A 51 14.58 -1.96 -12.57
C GLU A 51 13.77 -2.66 -11.46
N MET A 52 13.70 -2.04 -10.27
CA MET A 52 12.95 -2.60 -9.15
C MET A 52 11.44 -2.53 -9.37
N GLN A 53 10.96 -1.47 -10.01
CA GLN A 53 9.55 -1.40 -10.42
C GLN A 53 9.17 -2.53 -11.37
N LYS A 54 10.00 -2.81 -12.38
CA LYS A 54 9.76 -3.92 -13.32
C LYS A 54 9.71 -5.27 -12.65
N LYS A 55 10.59 -5.53 -11.67
CA LYS A 55 10.57 -6.77 -10.89
C LYS A 55 9.24 -6.96 -10.16
N MET A 56 8.71 -5.89 -9.59
CA MET A 56 7.45 -5.93 -8.87
C MET A 56 6.24 -6.03 -9.81
N TYR A 57 6.26 -5.34 -10.94
CA TYR A 57 5.24 -5.51 -11.98
C TYR A 57 5.17 -6.95 -12.51
N ALA A 58 6.29 -7.66 -12.58
CA ALA A 58 6.33 -9.06 -12.99
C ALA A 58 5.58 -10.00 -12.02
N MET A 59 5.26 -9.54 -10.83
CA MET A 59 4.45 -10.29 -9.86
C MET A 59 2.93 -10.19 -10.11
N GLU A 60 2.49 -9.25 -10.94
CA GLU A 60 1.06 -9.07 -11.24
C GLU A 60 0.44 -10.37 -11.79
N ASN A 61 -0.83 -10.58 -11.47
CA ASN A 61 -1.62 -11.69 -11.97
C ASN A 61 -3.09 -11.28 -12.17
N ALA A 62 -3.97 -12.24 -12.41
CA ALA A 62 -5.39 -11.97 -12.65
C ALA A 62 -6.10 -11.24 -11.48
N ASN A 63 -5.60 -11.38 -10.24
CA ASN A 63 -6.19 -10.84 -9.03
C ASN A 63 -5.42 -9.67 -8.42
N PHE A 64 -4.17 -9.47 -8.82
CA PHE A 64 -3.28 -8.45 -8.25
C PHE A 64 -2.76 -7.51 -9.32
N SER A 65 -3.01 -6.24 -9.16
CA SER A 65 -2.38 -5.15 -9.91
C SER A 65 -1.42 -4.38 -9.00
N VAL A 66 -0.33 -3.87 -9.56
CA VAL A 66 0.66 -3.07 -8.85
C VAL A 66 0.73 -1.68 -9.49
N GLN A 67 0.73 -0.66 -8.65
CA GLN A 67 0.88 0.73 -9.05
C GLN A 67 1.93 1.40 -8.17
N PHE A 68 2.86 2.12 -8.79
CA PHE A 68 3.82 2.96 -8.09
C PHE A 68 3.33 4.40 -8.11
N ASP A 69 3.16 4.97 -6.92
CA ASP A 69 2.68 6.34 -6.74
C ASP A 69 3.83 7.22 -6.25
N HIS A 70 4.30 8.12 -7.13
CA HIS A 70 5.38 9.04 -6.81
C HIS A 70 4.85 10.22 -6.01
N VAL A 71 5.29 10.35 -4.76
CA VAL A 71 4.70 11.30 -3.80
C VAL A 71 5.54 12.56 -3.55
N THR A 72 6.58 12.79 -4.33
CA THR A 72 7.50 13.93 -4.13
C THR A 72 6.80 15.29 -4.18
N GLU A 73 5.94 15.51 -5.16
CA GLU A 73 5.21 16.78 -5.31
C GLU A 73 4.29 17.04 -4.13
N TYR A 74 3.59 16.00 -3.67
CA TYR A 74 2.73 16.11 -2.50
C TYR A 74 3.53 16.45 -1.25
N LEU A 75 4.67 15.80 -1.02
CA LEU A 75 5.55 16.08 0.12
C LEU A 75 6.08 17.51 0.10
N HIS A 76 6.44 18.03 -1.08
CA HIS A 76 6.86 19.43 -1.21
C HIS A 76 5.75 20.40 -0.82
N SER A 77 4.50 20.09 -1.18
CA SER A 77 3.34 20.95 -0.88
C SER A 77 3.04 21.07 0.62
N ILE A 78 3.44 20.08 1.42
CA ILE A 78 3.18 20.03 2.86
C ILE A 78 4.44 20.20 3.72
N GLN A 79 5.61 20.32 3.13
CA GLN A 79 6.90 20.36 3.81
C GLN A 79 6.99 21.46 4.88
N GLU A 80 6.38 22.61 4.66
CA GLU A 80 6.33 23.72 5.62
C GLU A 80 5.48 23.42 6.85
N LYS A 81 4.54 22.48 6.72
CA LYS A 81 3.60 22.08 7.77
C LYS A 81 4.09 20.94 8.65
N LEU A 82 5.13 20.23 8.20
CA LEU A 82 5.66 19.07 8.91
C LEU A 82 7.00 19.42 9.57
N PRO A 83 7.12 19.33 10.90
CA PRO A 83 8.41 19.37 11.58
C PRO A 83 9.15 18.05 11.32
N LEU A 84 9.72 17.90 10.12
CA LEU A 84 10.57 16.77 9.79
C LEU A 84 11.89 16.90 10.55
N ARG A 85 11.99 16.24 11.69
CA ARG A 85 13.29 15.99 12.31
C ARG A 85 13.99 14.87 11.51
N ASP A 86 15.28 15.03 11.28
CA ASP A 86 16.15 14.19 10.42
C ASP A 86 16.19 12.69 10.79
N TYR A 87 15.49 12.28 11.84
CA TYR A 87 15.54 10.92 12.38
C TYR A 87 14.51 9.93 11.81
N TYR A 88 13.51 10.41 11.09
CA TYR A 88 12.48 9.54 10.53
C TYR A 88 12.59 9.51 9.03
N SER A 89 12.68 8.32 8.46
CA SER A 89 12.54 8.11 7.03
C SER A 89 11.27 8.79 6.54
N LYS A 90 11.35 9.57 5.46
CA LYS A 90 10.19 10.23 4.84
C LYS A 90 9.05 9.24 4.56
N THR A 91 9.38 7.98 4.24
CA THR A 91 8.43 6.91 4.00
C THR A 91 7.52 6.61 5.20
N THR A 92 8.00 6.78 6.43
CA THR A 92 7.22 6.58 7.65
C THR A 92 6.00 7.52 7.72
N TYR A 93 6.08 8.69 7.13
CA TYR A 93 5.01 9.68 7.13
C TYR A 93 3.98 9.48 6.02
N PHE A 94 4.30 8.75 4.97
CA PHE A 94 3.40 8.60 3.81
C PHE A 94 2.05 8.02 4.20
N ARG A 95 2.03 7.09 5.17
CA ARG A 95 0.78 6.49 5.67
C ARG A 95 -0.22 7.51 6.20
N LEU A 96 0.24 8.64 6.72
CA LEU A 96 -0.62 9.67 7.33
C LEU A 96 -1.42 10.45 6.29
N PHE A 97 -0.98 10.42 5.04
CA PHE A 97 -1.52 11.26 3.97
C PHE A 97 -2.28 10.50 2.90
N ILE A 98 -2.45 9.18 3.06
CA ILE A 98 -3.15 8.34 2.07
C ILE A 98 -4.55 8.89 1.80
N ALA A 99 -5.30 9.25 2.83
CA ALA A 99 -6.65 9.78 2.67
C ALA A 99 -6.70 11.11 1.88
N GLU A 100 -5.69 11.96 2.03
CA GLU A 100 -5.61 13.22 1.28
C GLU A 100 -5.13 13.02 -0.15
N MET A 101 -4.21 12.09 -0.38
CA MET A 101 -3.70 11.78 -1.71
C MET A 101 -4.69 10.99 -2.58
N PHE A 102 -5.56 10.20 -1.96
CA PHE A 102 -6.51 9.31 -2.63
C PHE A 102 -7.93 9.51 -2.09
N PRO A 103 -8.53 10.70 -2.29
CA PRO A 103 -9.85 11.01 -1.72
C PRO A 103 -10.99 10.16 -2.29
N GLU A 104 -10.78 9.49 -3.42
CA GLU A 104 -11.72 8.57 -4.05
C GLU A 104 -11.75 7.18 -3.40
N ILE A 105 -10.79 6.88 -2.54
CA ILE A 105 -10.70 5.59 -1.82
C ILE A 105 -11.30 5.74 -0.43
N ASP A 106 -12.46 5.14 -0.22
CA ASP A 106 -13.18 5.22 1.06
C ASP A 106 -12.52 4.41 2.18
N LYS A 107 -11.86 3.31 1.81
CA LYS A 107 -11.25 2.37 2.75
C LYS A 107 -10.06 1.69 2.12
N ALA A 108 -8.96 1.61 2.84
CA ALA A 108 -7.74 0.96 2.39
C ALA A 108 -7.04 0.24 3.54
N ILE A 109 -6.17 -0.70 3.19
CA ILE A 109 -5.25 -1.33 4.12
C ILE A 109 -3.88 -0.72 3.91
N TYR A 110 -3.20 -0.32 4.98
CA TYR A 110 -1.78 0.01 4.97
C TYR A 110 -0.99 -1.10 5.66
N ILE A 111 0.12 -1.50 5.06
CA ILE A 111 1.00 -2.53 5.60
C ILE A 111 2.47 -2.13 5.43
N ASP A 112 3.27 -2.39 6.46
CA ASP A 112 4.71 -2.18 6.39
C ASP A 112 5.40 -3.21 5.49
N SER A 113 6.48 -2.79 4.84
CA SER A 113 7.19 -3.59 3.83
C SER A 113 7.87 -4.85 4.38
N ASP A 114 8.30 -4.81 5.63
CA ASP A 114 9.02 -5.90 6.32
C ASP A 114 8.10 -6.86 7.07
N THR A 115 6.98 -7.18 6.47
CA THR A 115 5.93 -8.05 7.04
C THR A 115 5.76 -9.32 6.24
N VAL A 116 5.21 -10.35 6.89
CA VAL A 116 4.74 -11.58 6.26
C VAL A 116 3.25 -11.73 6.51
N VAL A 117 2.49 -11.91 5.45
CA VAL A 117 1.04 -12.07 5.49
C VAL A 117 0.70 -13.55 5.65
N LEU A 118 -0.08 -13.89 6.67
CA LEU A 118 -0.46 -15.27 7.01
C LEU A 118 -1.94 -15.59 6.80
N GLY A 119 -2.69 -14.65 6.25
CA GLY A 119 -4.12 -14.82 6.00
C GLY A 119 -4.61 -13.98 4.84
N ASP A 120 -5.88 -14.13 4.49
CA ASP A 120 -6.48 -13.41 3.38
C ASP A 120 -6.82 -11.96 3.77
N PHE A 121 -6.27 -10.99 3.05
CA PHE A 121 -6.58 -9.58 3.25
C PHE A 121 -8.02 -9.20 2.90
N ALA A 122 -8.73 -10.01 2.12
CA ALA A 122 -10.16 -9.81 1.91
C ALA A 122 -10.94 -9.94 3.23
N GLN A 123 -10.54 -10.84 4.11
CA GLN A 123 -11.14 -10.99 5.45
C GLN A 123 -10.81 -9.77 6.33
N LEU A 124 -9.57 -9.29 6.30
CA LEU A 124 -9.19 -8.07 7.03
C LEU A 124 -9.97 -6.85 6.52
N TYR A 125 -10.09 -6.70 5.21
CA TYR A 125 -10.81 -5.59 4.59
C TYR A 125 -12.30 -5.60 4.90
N ALA A 126 -12.88 -6.77 5.17
CA ALA A 126 -14.28 -6.92 5.51
C ALA A 126 -14.63 -6.46 6.93
N TYR A 127 -13.64 -6.23 7.80
CA TYR A 127 -13.90 -5.69 9.14
C TYR A 127 -14.49 -4.29 9.05
N ASP A 128 -15.60 -4.12 9.76
CA ASP A 128 -16.22 -2.80 9.91
C ASP A 128 -15.50 -2.00 11.01
N VAL A 129 -14.94 -0.88 10.64
CA VAL A 129 -14.30 0.06 11.59
C VAL A 129 -15.30 1.08 12.14
N GLY A 130 -16.58 1.01 11.73
CA GLY A 130 -17.63 1.94 12.15
C GLY A 130 -17.27 3.38 11.80
N ASP A 131 -17.42 4.29 12.75
CA ASP A 131 -17.10 5.71 12.61
C ASP A 131 -15.63 6.03 12.89
N ALA A 132 -14.79 5.02 13.12
CA ALA A 132 -13.37 5.21 13.37
C ALA A 132 -12.61 5.56 12.08
N PHE A 133 -11.68 6.51 12.16
CA PHE A 133 -10.81 6.86 11.02
C PHE A 133 -9.75 5.79 10.74
N VAL A 134 -9.34 5.05 11.75
CA VAL A 134 -8.29 4.04 11.67
C VAL A 134 -8.61 2.85 12.57
N GLY A 135 -8.44 1.64 12.02
CA GLY A 135 -8.32 0.39 12.78
C GLY A 135 -6.85 -0.04 12.78
N ALA A 136 -6.38 -0.59 13.89
CA ALA A 136 -5.02 -1.10 13.98
C ALA A 136 -4.96 -2.43 14.74
N CYS A 137 -4.01 -3.29 14.35
CA CYS A 137 -3.67 -4.48 15.10
C CYS A 137 -2.84 -4.12 16.35
N ARG A 138 -3.09 -4.83 17.45
CA ARG A 138 -2.25 -4.77 18.65
C ARG A 138 -1.13 -5.80 18.58
#